data_6d58a1d8cd7365efbd8268891719c4b6
#
_entry.id   6d58a1d8cd7365efbd8268891719c4b6
#
_cell.length_a   1.000
_cell.length_b   1.000
_cell.length_c   1.000
_cell.angle_alpha   90.00
_cell.angle_beta   90.00
_cell.angle_gamma   90.00
#
_symmetry.space_group_name_H-M   'P 1'
#
loop_
_entity.id
_entity.type
_entity.pdbx_description
1 polymer ?
#
loop_
_entity_poly.entity_id
_entity_poly.type
_entity_poly.pdbx_seq_one_letter_code
_entity_poly.pdbx_strand_id
1 'polypeptide(L)'
;MLQEAGIMRSACFITNVVRIRPPGNDIGAFIAQRKSDITGQHLMLRDKFVLPAVRDGFELLKREIEMCKPNVIIAFGNVSLWALTGQWGITSWRGSVLECDLHLALPYRPKVIPTFSPGLCMAKAEWRPQAIHDMKRALKESKTRGIVRPNYEFIIRPDYSTALSVLD
;
A
#
# COMPACT_ATOMS: atom_id res chain seq x y z
N MET A 1 15.37 -8.53 -0.21
CA MET A 1 14.62 -7.29 0.07
C MET A 1 14.14 -7.21 1.53
N LEU A 2 13.33 -8.15 2.07
CA LEU A 2 12.93 -8.10 3.49
C LEU A 2 14.12 -8.07 4.43
N GLN A 3 15.06 -9.01 4.27
CA GLN A 3 16.26 -9.09 5.10
C GLN A 3 17.12 -7.80 5.03
N GLU A 4 17.27 -7.21 3.85
CA GLU A 4 17.99 -5.94 3.65
C GLU A 4 17.29 -4.74 4.30
N ALA A 5 15.97 -4.85 4.44
CA ALA A 5 15.17 -3.87 5.19
C ALA A 5 15.16 -4.12 6.70
N GLY A 6 15.80 -5.19 7.18
CA GLY A 6 15.80 -5.58 8.58
C GLY A 6 14.52 -6.26 9.05
N ILE A 7 13.70 -6.74 8.11
CA ILE A 7 12.41 -7.38 8.41
C ILE A 7 12.58 -8.90 8.39
N MET A 8 12.31 -9.55 9.52
CA MET A 8 12.29 -11.00 9.60
C MET A 8 11.06 -11.58 8.90
N ARG A 9 11.26 -12.57 8.02
CA ARG A 9 10.17 -13.24 7.30
C ARG A 9 9.17 -13.91 8.25
N SER A 10 9.65 -14.46 9.35
CA SER A 10 8.81 -15.10 10.39
C SER A 10 7.89 -14.14 11.14
N ALA A 11 8.21 -12.83 11.14
CA ALA A 11 7.37 -11.79 11.74
C ALA A 11 6.32 -11.22 10.76
N CYS A 12 6.24 -11.77 9.53
CA CYS A 12 5.36 -11.28 8.49
C CYS A 12 4.30 -12.31 8.12
N PHE A 13 3.04 -11.89 8.08
CA PHE A 13 2.01 -12.57 7.31
C PHE A 13 2.05 -12.07 5.87
N ILE A 14 2.13 -12.98 4.89
CA ILE A 14 2.18 -12.63 3.47
C ILE A 14 0.96 -13.22 2.77
N THR A 15 0.28 -12.37 2.02
CA THR A 15 -0.93 -12.72 1.31
C THR A 15 -1.04 -11.97 -0.03
N ASN A 16 -2.05 -12.30 -0.82
CA ASN A 16 -2.37 -11.62 -2.08
C ASN A 16 -3.83 -11.17 -2.09
N VAL A 17 -4.09 -10.05 -2.75
CA VAL A 17 -5.46 -9.58 -3.01
C VAL A 17 -6.22 -10.55 -3.90
N VAL A 18 -5.56 -11.06 -4.95
CA VAL A 18 -6.13 -12.03 -5.89
C VAL A 18 -5.52 -13.40 -5.62
N ARG A 19 -6.36 -14.41 -5.38
CA ARG A 19 -5.95 -15.76 -4.98
C ARG A 19 -5.71 -16.70 -6.15
N ILE A 20 -6.18 -16.33 -7.32
CA ILE A 20 -6.07 -17.11 -8.55
C ILE A 20 -5.03 -16.44 -9.42
N ARG A 21 -4.14 -17.24 -10.00
CA ARG A 21 -3.15 -16.70 -10.95
C ARG A 21 -3.86 -16.23 -12.23
N PRO A 22 -3.70 -14.96 -12.63
CA PRO A 22 -4.31 -14.47 -13.83
C PRO A 22 -3.69 -15.10 -15.10
N PRO A 23 -4.49 -15.26 -16.17
CA PRO A 23 -3.98 -15.69 -17.47
C PRO A 23 -2.82 -14.81 -17.93
N GLY A 24 -1.79 -15.42 -18.49
CA GLY A 24 -0.59 -14.70 -18.92
C GLY A 24 0.17 -13.95 -17.81
N ASN A 25 -0.17 -14.18 -16.54
CA ASN A 25 0.34 -13.43 -15.39
C ASN A 25 -0.01 -11.93 -15.47
N ASP A 26 -1.07 -11.58 -16.21
CA ASP A 26 -1.56 -10.21 -16.36
C ASP A 26 -2.82 -9.98 -15.52
N ILE A 27 -2.70 -9.13 -14.52
CA ILE A 27 -3.82 -8.75 -13.64
C ILE A 27 -4.92 -8.00 -14.39
N GLY A 28 -4.62 -7.41 -15.54
CA GLY A 28 -5.62 -6.81 -16.43
C GLY A 28 -6.69 -7.79 -16.90
N ALA A 29 -6.42 -9.09 -16.88
CA ALA A 29 -7.42 -10.13 -17.15
C ALA A 29 -8.52 -10.18 -16.07
N PHE A 30 -8.30 -9.64 -14.87
CA PHE A 30 -9.26 -9.66 -13.76
C PHE A 30 -9.78 -8.26 -13.38
N ILE A 31 -9.08 -7.21 -13.79
CA ILE A 31 -9.44 -5.82 -13.51
C ILE A 31 -9.46 -5.07 -14.84
N ALA A 32 -10.64 -4.72 -15.32
CA ALA A 32 -10.79 -4.03 -16.61
C ALA A 32 -10.02 -2.70 -16.60
N GLN A 33 -9.14 -2.54 -17.58
CA GLN A 33 -8.33 -1.33 -17.76
C GLN A 33 -9.04 -0.31 -18.65
N ARG A 34 -9.90 -0.78 -19.57
CA ARG A 34 -10.66 0.02 -20.53
C ARG A 34 -12.13 -0.40 -20.51
N LYS A 35 -13.00 0.48 -20.97
CA LYS A 35 -14.45 0.16 -21.11
C LYS A 35 -14.69 -1.04 -22.02
N SER A 36 -13.86 -1.24 -23.04
CA SER A 36 -13.92 -2.39 -23.95
C SER A 36 -13.64 -3.74 -23.28
N ASP A 37 -12.95 -3.73 -22.15
CA ASP A 37 -12.56 -4.95 -21.45
C ASP A 37 -13.67 -5.45 -20.50
N ILE A 38 -14.73 -4.62 -20.31
CA ILE A 38 -15.84 -4.94 -19.43
C ILE A 38 -16.75 -5.95 -20.11
N THR A 39 -16.94 -7.09 -19.47
CA THR A 39 -17.88 -8.15 -19.87
C THR A 39 -19.03 -8.25 -18.89
N GLY A 40 -20.07 -9.02 -19.21
CA GLY A 40 -21.21 -9.27 -18.32
C GLY A 40 -20.85 -9.98 -17.01
N GLN A 41 -19.62 -10.48 -16.88
CA GLN A 41 -19.11 -11.12 -15.65
C GLN A 41 -18.46 -10.12 -14.69
N HIS A 42 -18.13 -8.91 -15.15
CA HIS A 42 -17.53 -7.89 -14.31
C HIS A 42 -18.58 -7.26 -13.38
N LEU A 43 -18.16 -6.98 -12.17
CA LEU A 43 -18.92 -6.23 -11.17
C LEU A 43 -18.12 -4.99 -10.75
N MET A 44 -18.83 -3.97 -10.34
CA MET A 44 -18.17 -2.78 -9.82
C MET A 44 -17.73 -3.02 -8.39
N LEU A 45 -16.44 -2.81 -8.12
CA LEU A 45 -15.84 -2.84 -6.80
C LEU A 45 -15.02 -1.56 -6.62
N ARG A 46 -15.40 -0.71 -5.66
CA ARG A 46 -14.91 0.66 -5.55
C ARG A 46 -15.12 1.43 -6.87
N ASP A 47 -14.04 1.84 -7.52
CA ASP A 47 -14.01 2.61 -8.77
C ASP A 47 -13.63 1.76 -10.01
N LYS A 48 -13.54 0.43 -9.86
CA LYS A 48 -13.08 -0.48 -10.93
C LYS A 48 -14.06 -1.60 -11.21
N PHE A 49 -14.08 -2.01 -12.49
CA PHE A 49 -14.79 -3.21 -12.90
C PHE A 49 -13.87 -4.42 -12.78
N VAL A 50 -14.28 -5.40 -11.98
CA VAL A 50 -13.47 -6.55 -11.62
C VAL A 50 -14.24 -7.86 -11.79
N LEU A 51 -13.53 -8.96 -12.03
CA LEU A 51 -14.12 -10.29 -11.99
C LEU A 51 -14.40 -10.74 -10.54
N PRO A 52 -15.35 -11.68 -10.32
CA PRO A 52 -15.69 -12.19 -8.98
C PRO A 52 -14.50 -12.63 -8.14
N ALA A 53 -13.48 -13.23 -8.75
CA ALA A 53 -12.26 -13.65 -8.06
C ALA A 53 -11.53 -12.51 -7.29
N VAL A 54 -11.62 -11.28 -7.79
CA VAL A 54 -11.04 -10.11 -7.10
C VAL A 54 -11.89 -9.73 -5.90
N ARG A 55 -13.22 -9.69 -6.04
CA ARG A 55 -14.15 -9.43 -4.93
C ARG A 55 -13.98 -10.44 -3.81
N ASP A 56 -13.94 -11.72 -4.16
CA ASP A 56 -13.80 -12.79 -3.17
C ASP A 56 -12.45 -12.71 -2.46
N GLY A 57 -11.40 -12.31 -3.19
CA GLY A 57 -10.09 -12.02 -2.63
C GLY A 57 -10.10 -10.86 -1.63
N PHE A 58 -10.91 -9.81 -1.87
CA PHE A 58 -11.10 -8.70 -0.93
C PHE A 58 -11.71 -9.16 0.41
N GLU A 59 -12.74 -9.99 0.36
CA GLU A 59 -13.38 -10.51 1.57
C GLU A 59 -12.42 -11.39 2.40
N LEU A 60 -11.61 -12.21 1.73
CA LEU A 60 -10.57 -12.97 2.39
C LEU A 60 -9.48 -12.07 2.99
N LEU A 61 -9.03 -11.06 2.25
CA LEU A 61 -8.03 -10.10 2.73
C LEU A 61 -8.51 -9.37 3.99
N LYS A 62 -9.77 -8.95 4.05
CA LYS A 62 -10.36 -8.33 5.24
C LYS A 62 -10.24 -9.25 6.45
N ARG A 63 -10.70 -10.51 6.33
CA ARG A 63 -10.64 -11.51 7.42
C ARG A 63 -9.20 -11.74 7.89
N GLU A 64 -8.25 -11.81 6.97
CA GLU A 64 -6.84 -12.01 7.32
C GLU A 64 -6.26 -10.80 8.07
N ILE A 65 -6.59 -9.59 7.65
CA ILE A 65 -6.16 -8.37 8.36
C ILE A 65 -6.77 -8.31 9.76
N GLU A 66 -8.06 -8.64 9.89
CA GLU A 66 -8.76 -8.68 11.18
C GLU A 66 -8.19 -9.74 12.13
N MET A 67 -7.77 -10.87 11.57
CA MET A 67 -7.12 -11.94 12.34
C MET A 67 -5.70 -11.58 12.76
N CYS A 68 -4.90 -11.04 11.85
CA CYS A 68 -3.50 -10.67 12.09
C CYS A 68 -3.35 -9.39 12.92
N LYS A 69 -4.31 -8.48 12.86
CA LYS A 69 -4.33 -7.18 13.56
C LYS A 69 -3.01 -6.39 13.41
N PRO A 70 -2.52 -6.17 12.17
CA PRO A 70 -1.22 -5.55 11.95
C PRO A 70 -1.23 -4.07 12.28
N ASN A 71 -0.12 -3.51 12.75
CA ASN A 71 0.07 -2.07 12.87
C ASN A 71 0.34 -1.43 11.51
N VAL A 72 1.00 -2.18 10.59
CA VAL A 72 1.36 -1.71 9.27
C VAL A 72 1.19 -2.83 8.23
N ILE A 73 0.77 -2.46 7.03
CA ILE A 73 0.66 -3.33 5.86
C ILE A 73 1.55 -2.78 4.77
N ILE A 74 2.44 -3.59 4.20
CA ILE A 74 3.22 -3.23 3.03
C ILE A 74 2.42 -3.63 1.79
N ALA A 75 2.03 -2.65 0.99
CA ALA A 75 1.27 -2.83 -0.24
C ALA A 75 2.19 -2.88 -1.45
N PHE A 76 2.39 -4.07 -2.02
CA PHE A 76 3.25 -4.27 -3.19
C PHE A 76 2.49 -4.06 -4.50
N GLY A 77 2.76 -2.94 -5.17
CA GLY A 77 2.21 -2.60 -6.49
C GLY A 77 0.78 -2.04 -6.44
N ASN A 78 0.25 -1.74 -7.63
CA ASN A 78 -1.01 -1.01 -7.78
C ASN A 78 -2.24 -1.72 -7.22
N VAL A 79 -2.34 -3.04 -7.39
CA VAL A 79 -3.53 -3.79 -6.97
C VAL A 79 -3.67 -3.82 -5.45
N SER A 80 -2.58 -4.05 -4.73
CA SER A 80 -2.60 -4.03 -3.27
C SER A 80 -2.79 -2.61 -2.70
N LEU A 81 -2.19 -1.59 -3.33
CA LEU A 81 -2.43 -0.20 -2.99
C LEU A 81 -3.91 0.14 -3.11
N TRP A 82 -4.51 -0.16 -4.28
CA TRP A 82 -5.92 0.10 -4.53
C TRP A 82 -6.84 -0.69 -3.59
N ALA A 83 -6.55 -1.96 -3.39
CA ALA A 83 -7.34 -2.81 -2.50
C ALA A 83 -7.41 -2.26 -1.07
N LEU A 84 -6.30 -1.73 -0.56
CA LEU A 84 -6.20 -1.29 0.83
C LEU A 84 -6.58 0.17 1.04
N THR A 85 -6.46 1.03 0.02
CA THR A 85 -6.59 2.49 0.19
C THR A 85 -7.49 3.17 -0.85
N GLY A 86 -7.95 2.47 -1.88
CA GLY A 86 -8.66 3.07 -3.01
C GLY A 86 -7.75 3.84 -3.98
N GLN A 87 -6.48 4.05 -3.65
CA GLN A 87 -5.56 4.82 -4.48
C GLN A 87 -4.93 3.97 -5.59
N TRP A 88 -4.55 4.60 -6.70
CA TRP A 88 -3.88 3.97 -7.82
C TRP A 88 -2.66 4.81 -8.25
N GLY A 89 -1.64 4.18 -8.84
CA GLY A 89 -0.42 4.87 -9.24
C GLY A 89 0.69 4.72 -8.22
N ILE A 90 1.30 3.53 -8.17
CA ILE A 90 2.33 3.18 -7.18
C ILE A 90 3.52 4.14 -7.15
N THR A 91 3.90 4.72 -8.29
CA THR A 91 5.01 5.68 -8.39
C THR A 91 4.76 6.97 -7.61
N SER A 92 3.51 7.42 -7.54
CA SER A 92 3.12 8.64 -6.81
C SER A 92 2.92 8.39 -5.31
N TRP A 93 2.53 7.17 -4.94
CA TRP A 93 2.15 6.85 -3.56
C TRP A 93 3.20 6.06 -2.79
N ARG A 94 4.22 5.50 -3.47
CA ARG A 94 5.24 4.70 -2.78
C ARG A 94 5.90 5.46 -1.63
N GLY A 95 6.16 4.75 -0.56
CA GLY A 95 6.79 5.30 0.64
C GLY A 95 5.90 6.21 1.50
N SER A 96 4.70 6.58 1.06
CA SER A 96 3.74 7.33 1.88
C SER A 96 3.20 6.47 3.02
N VAL A 97 2.83 7.10 4.13
CA VAL A 97 2.08 6.45 5.20
C VAL A 97 0.60 6.78 5.03
N LEU A 98 -0.16 5.80 4.59
CA LEU A 98 -1.60 5.91 4.35
C LEU A 98 -2.36 5.12 5.42
N GLU A 99 -3.66 5.37 5.55
CA GLU A 99 -4.56 4.54 6.36
C GLU A 99 -5.24 3.49 5.48
N CYS A 100 -5.44 2.31 6.03
CA CYS A 100 -6.25 1.28 5.39
C CYS A 100 -7.71 1.76 5.34
N ASP A 101 -8.28 1.77 4.13
CA ASP A 101 -9.65 2.22 3.85
C ASP A 101 -10.64 1.03 3.73
N LEU A 102 -10.25 -0.15 4.10
CA LEU A 102 -11.17 -1.27 4.25
C LEU A 102 -12.02 -1.11 5.51
N HIS A 103 -13.32 -1.42 5.38
CA HIS A 103 -14.19 -1.52 6.56
C HIS A 103 -13.82 -2.79 7.33
N LEU A 104 -12.97 -2.62 8.34
CA LEU A 104 -12.44 -3.69 9.19
C LEU A 104 -13.15 -3.66 10.55
N ALA A 105 -13.41 -4.82 11.12
CA ALA A 105 -13.87 -4.97 12.50
C ALA A 105 -12.69 -4.80 13.50
N LEU A 106 -11.96 -3.69 13.37
CA LEU A 106 -10.84 -3.32 14.22
C LEU A 106 -11.08 -1.95 14.86
N PRO A 107 -10.63 -1.72 16.10
CA PRO A 107 -10.75 -0.44 16.77
C PRO A 107 -9.79 0.64 16.23
N TYR A 108 -9.03 0.34 15.18
CA TYR A 108 -8.08 1.23 14.54
C TYR A 108 -7.95 0.89 13.05
N ARG A 109 -7.39 1.80 12.27
CA ARG A 109 -7.04 1.58 10.87
C ARG A 109 -5.55 1.26 10.76
N PRO A 110 -5.18 0.07 10.25
CA PRO A 110 -3.77 -0.24 10.00
C PRO A 110 -3.14 0.78 9.04
N LYS A 111 -1.88 1.10 9.26
CA LYS A 111 -1.11 1.91 8.31
C LYS A 111 -0.80 1.09 7.06
N VAL A 112 -0.80 1.75 5.91
CA VAL A 112 -0.44 1.14 4.62
C VAL A 112 0.76 1.89 4.05
N ILE A 113 1.82 1.15 3.73
CA ILE A 113 3.00 1.70 3.05
C ILE A 113 3.11 1.04 1.69
N PRO A 114 2.76 1.78 0.62
CA PRO A 114 2.89 1.30 -0.74
C PRO A 114 4.35 1.25 -1.17
N THR A 115 4.69 0.24 -1.96
CA THR A 115 6.01 0.13 -2.58
C THR A 115 5.97 -0.69 -3.87
N PHE A 116 7.06 -0.70 -4.61
CA PHE A 116 7.20 -1.48 -5.82
C PHE A 116 7.14 -2.98 -5.54
N SER A 117 6.49 -3.73 -6.43
CA SER A 117 6.43 -5.18 -6.30
C SER A 117 7.80 -5.83 -6.49
N PRO A 118 8.09 -6.97 -5.84
CA PRO A 118 9.33 -7.69 -6.04
C PRO A 118 9.59 -8.04 -7.51
N GLY A 119 8.56 -8.46 -8.25
CA GLY A 119 8.69 -8.75 -9.68
C GLY A 119 9.13 -7.55 -10.51
N LEU A 120 8.61 -6.36 -10.18
CA LEU A 120 9.03 -5.11 -10.84
C LEU A 120 10.48 -4.75 -10.51
N CYS A 121 10.90 -4.94 -9.25
CA CYS A 121 12.29 -4.72 -8.83
C CYS A 121 13.27 -5.74 -9.45
N MET A 122 12.80 -6.91 -9.84
CA MET A 122 13.61 -7.87 -10.61
C MET A 122 13.78 -7.44 -12.07
N ALA A 123 12.73 -6.89 -12.67
CA ALA A 123 12.76 -6.38 -14.04
C ALA A 123 13.51 -5.04 -14.17
N LYS A 124 13.45 -4.21 -13.12
CA LYS A 124 14.08 -2.87 -13.04
C LYS A 124 14.86 -2.74 -11.75
N ALA A 125 16.15 -3.10 -11.80
CA ALA A 125 17.01 -3.16 -10.62
C ALA A 125 17.16 -1.80 -9.91
N GLU A 126 17.06 -0.68 -10.65
CA GLU A 126 17.12 0.68 -10.12
C GLU A 126 16.00 1.02 -9.11
N TRP A 127 14.90 0.27 -9.12
CA TRP A 127 13.77 0.49 -8.20
C TRP A 127 13.90 -0.29 -6.88
N ARG A 128 14.82 -1.24 -6.84
CA ARG A 128 15.05 -2.06 -5.65
C ARG A 128 15.50 -1.28 -4.41
N PRO A 129 16.46 -0.33 -4.48
CA PRO A 129 16.84 0.48 -3.33
C PRO A 129 15.68 1.28 -2.74
N GLN A 130 14.83 1.81 -3.62
CA GLN A 130 13.64 2.56 -3.21
C GLN A 130 12.64 1.67 -2.47
N ALA A 131 12.39 0.46 -2.97
CA ALA A 131 11.51 -0.48 -2.31
C ALA A 131 12.06 -0.94 -0.94
N ILE A 132 13.37 -1.10 -0.81
CA ILE A 132 14.02 -1.41 0.48
C ILE A 132 13.86 -0.23 1.45
N HIS A 133 14.02 1.00 0.97
CA HIS A 133 13.80 2.20 1.80
C HIS A 133 12.36 2.28 2.32
N ASP A 134 11.37 2.03 1.45
CA ASP A 134 9.96 2.01 1.85
C ASP A 134 9.68 0.92 2.90
N MET A 135 10.28 -0.26 2.74
CA MET A 135 10.18 -1.35 3.71
C MET A 135 10.84 -1.01 5.05
N LYS A 136 11.99 -0.30 5.07
CA LYS A 136 12.60 0.22 6.30
C LYS A 136 11.67 1.21 7.00
N ARG A 137 10.98 2.06 6.23
CA ARG A 137 9.94 2.94 6.77
C ARG A 137 8.80 2.12 7.40
N ALA A 138 8.33 1.07 6.71
CA ALA A 138 7.29 0.18 7.24
C ALA A 138 7.73 -0.48 8.57
N LEU A 139 8.97 -0.91 8.68
CA LEU A 139 9.51 -1.45 9.93
C LEU A 139 9.50 -0.41 11.06
N LYS A 140 9.84 0.85 10.78
CA LYS A 140 9.74 1.93 11.75
C LYS A 140 8.29 2.17 12.18
N GLU A 141 7.38 2.25 11.21
CA GLU A 141 5.96 2.48 11.44
C GLU A 141 5.24 1.31 12.14
N SER A 142 5.78 0.08 12.05
CA SER A 142 5.18 -1.09 12.71
C SER A 142 5.15 -1.00 14.24
N LYS A 143 5.98 -0.13 14.82
CA LYS A 143 6.10 0.04 16.27
C LYS A 143 4.89 0.74 16.91
N THR A 144 4.09 1.46 16.14
CA THR A 144 2.91 2.20 16.62
C THR A 144 1.68 1.89 15.78
N ARG A 145 0.49 1.99 16.36
CA ARG A 145 -0.78 1.77 15.63
C ARG A 145 -1.21 2.99 14.84
N GLY A 146 -1.14 4.17 15.45
CA GLY A 146 -1.59 5.42 14.81
C GLY A 146 -0.51 6.03 13.91
N ILE A 147 -0.95 6.87 12.97
CA ILE A 147 -0.05 7.75 12.22
C ILE A 147 0.36 8.89 13.13
N VAL A 148 1.63 8.96 13.46
CA VAL A 148 2.20 10.11 14.15
C VAL A 148 2.49 11.18 13.10
N ARG A 149 1.68 12.21 13.07
CA ARG A 149 1.91 13.39 12.22
C ARG A 149 2.79 14.36 13.00
N PRO A 150 3.95 14.77 12.46
CA PRO A 150 4.72 15.84 13.07
C PRO A 150 3.87 17.11 13.13
N ASN A 151 3.95 17.83 14.24
CA ASN A 151 3.36 19.16 14.32
C ASN A 151 4.28 20.10 13.53
N TYR A 152 3.85 20.48 12.32
CA TYR A 152 4.57 21.46 11.49
C TYR A 152 4.01 22.85 11.79
N GLU A 153 4.87 23.75 12.21
CA GLU A 153 4.60 25.16 12.24
C GLU A 153 5.12 25.80 10.94
N PHE A 154 4.21 26.40 10.19
CA PHE A 154 4.56 27.08 8.93
C PHE A 154 4.59 28.58 9.18
N ILE A 155 5.79 29.17 9.14
CA ILE A 155 5.95 30.61 9.19
C ILE A 155 5.94 31.13 7.74
N ILE A 156 4.84 31.77 7.35
CA ILE A 156 4.67 32.29 6.01
C ILE A 156 5.14 33.74 5.98
N ARG A 157 6.12 34.03 5.11
CA ARG A 157 6.74 35.37 4.95
C ARG A 157 7.34 35.90 6.27
N PRO A 158 8.30 35.18 6.88
CA PRO A 158 8.95 35.64 8.09
C PRO A 158 9.68 36.95 7.82
N ASP A 159 9.70 37.84 8.81
CA ASP A 159 10.64 38.91 8.81
C ASP A 159 12.09 38.41 9.04
N TYR A 160 13.07 39.26 8.86
CA TYR A 160 14.47 38.88 8.96
C TYR A 160 14.84 38.33 10.35
N SER A 161 14.29 38.92 11.41
CA SER A 161 14.54 38.45 12.79
C SER A 161 13.95 37.06 13.07
N THR A 162 12.73 36.83 12.62
CA THR A 162 12.06 35.55 12.72
C THR A 162 12.79 34.48 11.90
N ALA A 163 13.25 34.81 10.68
CA ALA A 163 14.01 33.86 9.87
C ALA A 163 15.34 33.45 10.54
N LEU A 164 16.05 34.38 11.17
CA LEU A 164 17.26 34.07 11.90
C LEU A 164 16.99 33.17 13.12
N SER A 165 15.94 33.45 13.89
CA SER A 165 15.63 32.65 15.10
C SER A 165 15.25 31.20 14.82
N VAL A 166 14.92 30.83 13.59
CA VAL A 166 14.59 29.46 13.19
C VAL A 166 15.82 28.71 12.68
N LEU A 167 16.90 29.44 12.33
CA LEU A 167 18.15 28.86 11.80
C LEU A 167 19.19 28.58 12.89
N ASP A 168 19.04 29.16 14.08
CA ASP A 168 19.84 28.89 15.27
C ASP A 168 19.26 27.70 16.06
#